data_2b5113061dd12bb241e08c963e3013a1
#
_entry.id   2b5113061dd12bb241e08c963e3013a1
#
_cell.length_a   1.000
_cell.length_b   1.000
_cell.length_c   1.000
_cell.angle_alpha   90.00
_cell.angle_beta   90.00
_cell.angle_gamma   90.00
#
_symmetry.space_group_name_H-M   'P 1'
#
loop_
_entity.id
_entity.type
_entity.pdbx_description
1 polymer ?
#
loop_
_entity_poly.entity_id
_entity_poly.type
_entity_poly.pdbx_seq_one_letter_code
_entity_poly.pdbx_strand_id
1 'polypeptide(L)'
;MGYSGESKRYARIFGSFGREKERREVGFSLALTGWFKNMFEEKQPGKKIQLSPKEALVKIQHYCAYQERSHKEVKNKLFEYGLFASEVDEILSQVITEGFLNEERFAKAFAGGKFRIKKWGRLKIKQELEMLGLTSRCVASGLKEIDASDYKRTLKELIRKKASQVTEKNEFKRKSLIARFVIGKGYEAEVVWEMVKELVE
;
A
#
# COMPACT_ATOMS: atom_id res chain seq x y z
N MET A 1 -34.89 -7.01 15.75
CA MET A 1 -34.26 -8.25 16.20
C MET A 1 -32.89 -8.28 15.53
N GLY A 2 -31.74 -8.14 16.11
CA GLY A 2 -31.27 -8.05 17.48
C GLY A 2 -29.74 -8.10 17.35
N TYR A 3 -29.04 -6.93 17.43
CA TYR A 3 -27.57 -6.87 17.52
C TYR A 3 -27.18 -6.76 19.00
N SER A 4 -26.99 -7.90 19.64
CA SER A 4 -26.61 -8.00 21.05
C SER A 4 -25.70 -9.21 21.25
N GLY A 5 -24.49 -9.16 20.74
CA GLY A 5 -23.56 -10.29 20.86
C GLY A 5 -22.07 -9.97 21.04
N GLU A 6 -21.61 -8.80 20.70
CA GLU A 6 -20.16 -8.51 20.71
C GLU A 6 -19.64 -7.66 21.88
N SER A 7 -20.52 -7.04 22.63
CA SER A 7 -20.11 -6.19 23.78
C SER A 7 -19.67 -6.98 25.03
N LYS A 8 -19.89 -8.30 25.09
CA LYS A 8 -19.58 -9.12 26.29
C LYS A 8 -18.23 -9.83 26.25
N ARG A 9 -17.47 -9.72 25.17
CA ARG A 9 -16.16 -10.40 25.04
C ARG A 9 -14.96 -9.56 25.51
N TYR A 10 -15.10 -8.25 25.60
CA TYR A 10 -14.02 -7.35 26.04
C TYR A 10 -13.98 -7.11 27.57
N ALA A 11 -15.02 -7.45 28.30
CA ALA A 11 -15.09 -7.25 29.75
C ALA A 11 -14.37 -8.32 30.60
N ARG A 12 -13.79 -9.35 29.98
CA ARG A 12 -13.20 -10.50 30.71
C ARG A 12 -11.66 -10.49 30.77
N ILE A 13 -11.00 -9.49 30.18
CA ILE A 13 -9.52 -9.40 30.16
C ILE A 13 -8.97 -8.43 31.22
N PHE A 14 -9.81 -7.59 31.85
CA PHE A 14 -9.37 -6.60 32.83
C PHE A 14 -9.89 -6.82 34.25
N GLY A 15 -10.30 -8.03 34.60
CA GLY A 15 -10.90 -8.38 35.90
C GLY A 15 -10.03 -9.20 36.83
N SER A 16 -8.72 -8.94 36.94
CA SER A 16 -7.94 -9.52 38.06
C SER A 16 -6.60 -8.80 38.28
N PHE A 17 -6.67 -7.60 38.75
CA PHE A 17 -5.58 -7.01 39.56
C PHE A 17 -6.23 -6.13 40.64
N GLY A 18 -6.56 -6.77 41.74
CA GLY A 18 -7.12 -6.13 42.89
C GLY A 18 -6.17 -6.22 44.07
N ARG A 19 -6.07 -5.11 44.74
CA ARG A 19 -5.65 -4.88 46.15
C ARG A 19 -4.15 -5.04 46.43
N GLU A 20 -3.45 -3.92 46.56
CA GLU A 20 -2.93 -3.43 47.85
C GLU A 20 -2.06 -2.16 47.70
N LYS A 21 -2.43 -1.19 48.53
CA LYS A 21 -1.64 -0.17 49.26
C LYS A 21 -1.13 1.11 48.58
N GLU A 22 -1.83 2.15 49.02
CA GLU A 22 -1.32 3.39 49.66
C GLU A 22 -0.41 4.34 48.89
N ARG A 23 -1.05 5.50 48.61
CA ARG A 23 -0.51 6.89 48.76
C ARG A 23 0.89 7.17 48.19
N ARG A 24 0.88 7.69 46.98
CA ARG A 24 1.61 8.94 46.68
C ARG A 24 0.84 9.69 45.59
N GLU A 25 0.01 10.62 46.01
CA GLU A 25 -0.46 11.70 45.14
C GLU A 25 0.75 12.53 44.75
N VAL A 26 1.10 12.54 43.47
CA VAL A 26 1.75 13.66 42.78
C VAL A 26 1.61 13.49 41.27
N GLY A 27 0.84 14.33 40.62
CA GLY A 27 1.23 14.85 39.31
C GLY A 27 0.92 14.05 38.04
N PHE A 28 0.01 13.06 38.01
CA PHE A 28 -0.23 12.25 36.79
C PHE A 28 -1.59 12.49 36.09
N SER A 29 -2.31 13.53 36.48
CA SER A 29 -3.71 13.75 36.04
C SER A 29 -3.89 14.62 34.78
N LEU A 30 -2.85 15.30 34.27
CA LEU A 30 -3.01 16.23 33.15
C LEU A 30 -2.49 15.69 31.79
N ALA A 31 -1.61 14.69 31.82
CA ALA A 31 -1.07 14.10 30.58
C ALA A 31 -1.98 13.02 29.98
N LEU A 32 -2.72 12.27 30.81
CA LEU A 32 -3.62 11.20 30.37
C LEU A 32 -4.93 11.71 29.77
N THR A 33 -5.42 12.88 30.25
CA THR A 33 -6.64 13.50 29.70
C THR A 33 -6.43 14.06 28.30
N GLY A 34 -5.24 14.55 27.98
CA GLY A 34 -4.89 15.03 26.64
C GLY A 34 -4.74 13.89 25.63
N TRP A 35 -4.15 12.77 26.05
CA TRP A 35 -3.96 11.60 25.19
C TRP A 35 -5.28 10.86 24.90
N PHE A 36 -6.14 10.74 25.89
CA PHE A 36 -7.49 10.16 25.76
C PHE A 36 -8.41 11.03 24.91
N LYS A 37 -8.30 12.36 25.01
CA LYS A 37 -9.08 13.31 24.19
C LYS A 37 -8.72 13.20 22.71
N ASN A 38 -7.45 13.01 22.37
CA ASN A 38 -6.99 12.82 20.98
C ASN A 38 -7.33 11.44 20.40
N MET A 39 -7.61 10.42 21.23
CA MET A 39 -7.98 9.08 20.78
C MET A 39 -9.47 8.97 20.45
N PHE A 40 -10.31 9.85 20.99
CA PHE A 40 -11.76 9.91 20.77
C PHE A 40 -12.24 11.21 20.12
N GLU A 41 -11.34 12.06 19.65
CA GLU A 41 -11.74 13.09 18.71
C GLU A 41 -12.14 12.38 17.40
N GLU A 42 -13.47 12.10 17.28
CA GLU A 42 -14.07 11.84 15.99
C GLU A 42 -13.57 12.95 15.06
N LYS A 43 -12.73 12.57 14.08
CA LYS A 43 -12.37 13.49 13.00
C LYS A 43 -13.68 13.99 12.45
N GLN A 44 -14.03 15.23 12.76
CA GLN A 44 -15.17 15.93 12.17
C GLN A 44 -15.12 15.59 10.68
N PRO A 45 -16.20 15.07 10.07
CA PRO A 45 -16.22 14.81 8.66
C PRO A 45 -15.82 16.12 7.99
N GLY A 46 -14.63 16.13 7.40
CA GLY A 46 -14.11 17.33 6.76
C GLY A 46 -15.18 17.85 5.82
N LYS A 47 -15.43 19.18 5.82
CA LYS A 47 -16.40 19.83 4.92
C LYS A 47 -16.30 19.13 3.58
N LYS A 48 -17.37 18.44 3.15
CA LYS A 48 -17.41 17.80 1.83
C LYS A 48 -17.09 18.90 0.83
N ILE A 49 -15.93 18.82 0.22
CA ILE A 49 -15.53 19.75 -0.83
C ILE A 49 -16.48 19.46 -1.99
N GLN A 50 -17.32 20.42 -2.34
CA GLN A 50 -18.16 20.33 -3.52
C GLN A 50 -17.65 21.37 -4.50
N LEU A 51 -16.95 20.88 -5.53
CA LEU A 51 -16.44 21.73 -6.61
C LEU A 51 -17.41 21.72 -7.77
N SER A 52 -17.43 22.81 -8.54
CA SER A 52 -18.06 22.78 -9.85
C SER A 52 -17.26 21.89 -10.82
N PRO A 53 -17.89 21.31 -11.87
CA PRO A 53 -17.17 20.50 -12.86
C PRO A 53 -15.97 21.20 -13.48
N LYS A 54 -16.07 22.52 -13.75
CA LYS A 54 -14.96 23.32 -14.30
C LYS A 54 -13.77 23.43 -13.34
N GLU A 55 -14.02 23.69 -12.07
CA GLU A 55 -12.96 23.74 -11.06
C GLU A 55 -12.32 22.38 -10.83
N ALA A 56 -13.13 21.32 -10.83
CA ALA A 56 -12.67 19.95 -10.70
C ALA A 56 -11.78 19.52 -11.87
N LEU A 57 -12.15 19.90 -13.10
CA LEU A 57 -11.35 19.64 -14.31
C LEU A 57 -9.94 20.25 -14.18
N VAL A 58 -9.84 21.52 -13.83
CA VAL A 58 -8.53 22.20 -13.67
C VAL A 58 -7.70 21.52 -12.60
N LYS A 59 -8.29 21.19 -11.46
CA LYS A 59 -7.58 20.50 -10.36
C LYS A 59 -7.13 19.10 -10.73
N ILE A 60 -7.93 18.35 -11.49
CA ILE A 60 -7.57 16.99 -11.88
C ILE A 60 -6.50 16.97 -12.98
N GLN A 61 -6.49 17.95 -13.89
CA GLN A 61 -5.40 18.15 -14.85
C GLN A 61 -4.08 18.38 -14.13
N HIS A 62 -4.03 19.28 -13.13
CA HIS A 62 -2.85 19.49 -12.29
C HIS A 62 -2.44 18.22 -11.52
N TYR A 63 -3.41 17.46 -10.99
CA TYR A 63 -3.17 16.21 -10.29
C TYR A 63 -2.52 15.15 -11.18
N CYS A 64 -2.96 15.04 -12.43
CA CYS A 64 -2.37 14.15 -13.43
C CYS A 64 -1.02 14.65 -13.95
N ALA A 65 -0.86 15.97 -14.13
CA ALA A 65 0.40 16.56 -14.59
C ALA A 65 1.54 16.40 -13.56
N TYR A 66 1.23 16.44 -12.26
CA TYR A 66 2.23 16.26 -11.21
C TYR A 66 2.81 14.84 -11.17
N GLN A 67 1.97 13.82 -11.41
CA GLN A 67 2.37 12.41 -11.39
C GLN A 67 1.41 11.58 -12.21
N GLU A 68 1.91 10.58 -12.93
CA GLU A 68 1.06 9.58 -13.61
C GLU A 68 0.08 8.94 -12.63
N ARG A 69 -1.18 8.82 -13.05
CA ARG A 69 -2.31 8.30 -12.25
C ARG A 69 -3.05 7.21 -13.01
N SER A 70 -3.63 6.26 -12.28
CA SER A 70 -4.57 5.30 -12.85
C SER A 70 -5.95 5.93 -13.01
N HIS A 71 -6.78 5.39 -13.93
CA HIS A 71 -8.17 5.80 -14.08
C HIS A 71 -8.93 5.71 -12.73
N LYS A 72 -8.68 4.66 -11.96
CA LYS A 72 -9.28 4.44 -10.64
C LYS A 72 -8.94 5.54 -9.64
N GLU A 73 -7.66 5.97 -9.59
CA GLU A 73 -7.24 7.06 -8.70
C GLU A 73 -7.89 8.38 -9.09
N VAL A 74 -7.94 8.70 -10.39
CA VAL A 74 -8.60 9.92 -10.91
C VAL A 74 -10.08 9.89 -10.63
N LYS A 75 -10.75 8.78 -10.90
CA LYS A 75 -12.19 8.60 -10.61
C LYS A 75 -12.52 8.81 -9.14
N ASN A 76 -11.75 8.19 -8.25
CA ASN A 76 -11.89 8.37 -6.81
C ASN A 76 -11.66 9.84 -6.39
N LYS A 77 -10.66 10.49 -6.98
CA LYS A 77 -10.36 11.90 -6.68
C LYS A 77 -11.46 12.85 -7.10
N LEU A 78 -12.11 12.58 -8.23
CA LEU A 78 -13.28 13.35 -8.69
C LEU A 78 -14.48 13.15 -7.76
N PHE A 79 -14.72 11.94 -7.27
CA PHE A 79 -15.74 11.70 -6.23
C PHE A 79 -15.43 12.42 -4.92
N GLU A 80 -14.15 12.50 -4.51
CA GLU A 80 -13.74 13.30 -3.35
C GLU A 80 -14.01 14.80 -3.53
N TYR A 81 -14.00 15.30 -4.77
CA TYR A 81 -14.40 16.67 -5.10
C TYR A 81 -15.92 16.88 -5.08
N GLY A 82 -16.70 15.85 -4.81
CA GLY A 82 -18.16 15.93 -4.65
C GLY A 82 -18.95 15.88 -5.95
N LEU A 83 -18.35 15.42 -7.06
CA LEU A 83 -19.03 15.30 -8.35
C LEU A 83 -19.92 14.06 -8.40
N PHE A 84 -20.97 14.12 -9.23
CA PHE A 84 -21.82 12.98 -9.54
C PHE A 84 -21.20 12.10 -10.63
N ALA A 85 -21.64 10.83 -10.72
CA ALA A 85 -21.07 9.85 -11.61
C ALA A 85 -21.00 10.29 -13.09
N SER A 86 -22.04 10.95 -13.59
CA SER A 86 -22.08 11.48 -14.97
C SER A 86 -20.98 12.52 -15.22
N GLU A 87 -20.80 13.45 -14.28
CA GLU A 87 -19.78 14.49 -14.37
C GLU A 87 -18.36 13.90 -14.27
N VAL A 88 -18.20 12.87 -13.41
CA VAL A 88 -16.93 12.12 -13.28
C VAL A 88 -16.54 11.43 -14.58
N ASP A 89 -17.48 10.75 -15.23
CA ASP A 89 -17.21 10.02 -16.48
C ASP A 89 -16.94 11.01 -17.65
N GLU A 90 -17.60 12.18 -17.69
CA GLU A 90 -17.32 13.24 -18.65
C GLU A 90 -15.91 13.82 -18.50
N ILE A 91 -15.54 14.22 -17.27
CA ILE A 91 -14.20 14.77 -16.99
C ILE A 91 -13.13 13.71 -17.22
N LEU A 92 -13.37 12.45 -16.85
CA LEU A 92 -12.45 11.35 -17.09
C LEU A 92 -12.17 11.19 -18.60
N SER A 93 -13.23 11.19 -19.43
CA SER A 93 -13.10 11.12 -20.88
C SER A 93 -12.30 12.30 -21.44
N GLN A 94 -12.54 13.51 -20.92
CA GLN A 94 -11.83 14.71 -21.35
C GLN A 94 -10.34 14.63 -21.06
N VAL A 95 -9.92 14.30 -19.82
CA VAL A 95 -8.50 14.23 -19.44
C VAL A 95 -7.76 13.08 -20.16
N ILE A 96 -8.46 12.02 -20.55
CA ILE A 96 -7.92 10.97 -21.43
C ILE A 96 -7.66 11.54 -22.83
N THR A 97 -8.66 12.21 -23.42
CA THR A 97 -8.57 12.79 -24.76
C THR A 97 -7.48 13.85 -24.84
N GLU A 98 -7.34 14.67 -23.82
CA GLU A 98 -6.30 15.71 -23.70
C GLU A 98 -4.91 15.13 -23.37
N GLY A 99 -4.78 13.81 -23.14
CA GLY A 99 -3.51 13.14 -22.89
C GLY A 99 -2.95 13.32 -21.47
N PHE A 100 -3.69 13.91 -20.55
CA PHE A 100 -3.30 14.01 -19.15
C PHE A 100 -3.32 12.65 -18.44
N LEU A 101 -4.17 11.73 -18.90
CA LEU A 101 -4.36 10.42 -18.30
C LEU A 101 -4.10 9.32 -19.33
N ASN A 102 -3.12 8.44 -19.02
CA ASN A 102 -2.73 7.32 -19.89
C ASN A 102 -2.34 6.11 -19.08
N GLU A 103 -3.10 5.01 -19.19
CA GLU A 103 -2.86 3.80 -18.43
C GLU A 103 -1.52 3.12 -18.74
N GLU A 104 -1.06 3.19 -19.97
CA GLU A 104 0.21 2.57 -20.35
C GLU A 104 1.40 3.34 -19.75
N ARG A 105 1.38 4.68 -19.81
CA ARG A 105 2.39 5.53 -19.16
C ARG A 105 2.40 5.28 -17.64
N PHE A 106 1.20 5.25 -17.03
CA PHE A 106 1.05 4.93 -15.61
C PHE A 106 1.65 3.56 -15.28
N ALA A 107 1.31 2.50 -16.03
CA ALA A 107 1.81 1.15 -15.79
C ALA A 107 3.35 1.10 -15.82
N LYS A 108 3.98 1.76 -16.80
CA LYS A 108 5.44 1.85 -16.93
C LYS A 108 6.07 2.59 -15.76
N ALA A 109 5.55 3.77 -15.43
CA ALA A 109 6.05 4.58 -14.30
C ALA A 109 5.90 3.85 -12.97
N PHE A 110 4.74 3.20 -12.74
CA PHE A 110 4.46 2.43 -11.54
C PHE A 110 5.41 1.24 -11.41
N ALA A 111 5.51 0.40 -12.45
CA ALA A 111 6.34 -0.80 -12.42
C ALA A 111 7.82 -0.46 -12.19
N GLY A 112 8.38 0.47 -12.95
CA GLY A 112 9.75 0.93 -12.78
C GLY A 112 10.00 1.57 -11.41
N GLY A 113 9.08 2.40 -10.92
CA GLY A 113 9.16 3.04 -9.62
C GLY A 113 9.12 2.04 -8.46
N LYS A 114 8.15 1.10 -8.46
CA LYS A 114 8.03 0.07 -7.41
C LYS A 114 9.22 -0.89 -7.41
N PHE A 115 9.71 -1.28 -8.57
CA PHE A 115 10.90 -2.10 -8.68
C PHE A 115 12.15 -1.37 -8.13
N ARG A 116 12.45 -0.16 -8.60
CA ARG A 116 13.65 0.59 -8.19
C ARG A 116 13.64 0.98 -6.72
N ILE A 117 12.50 1.47 -6.21
CA ILE A 117 12.43 2.04 -4.84
C ILE A 117 12.09 0.97 -3.81
N LYS A 118 11.06 0.15 -4.06
CA LYS A 118 10.56 -0.84 -3.10
C LYS A 118 11.17 -2.24 -3.29
N LYS A 119 11.93 -2.43 -4.37
CA LYS A 119 12.51 -3.73 -4.75
C LYS A 119 11.44 -4.82 -4.84
N TRP A 120 10.27 -4.48 -5.41
CA TRP A 120 9.19 -5.43 -5.64
C TRP A 120 9.49 -6.31 -6.85
N GLY A 121 9.12 -7.59 -6.77
CA GLY A 121 9.15 -8.54 -7.88
C GLY A 121 7.97 -8.34 -8.85
N ARG A 122 8.07 -8.94 -10.02
CA ARG A 122 7.08 -8.82 -11.10
C ARG A 122 5.68 -9.29 -10.70
N LEU A 123 5.58 -10.37 -9.91
CA LEU A 123 4.28 -10.89 -9.47
C LEU A 123 3.51 -9.90 -8.62
N LYS A 124 4.18 -9.25 -7.67
CA LYS A 124 3.54 -8.24 -6.82
C LYS A 124 3.16 -6.99 -7.61
N ILE A 125 4.03 -6.51 -8.48
CA ILE A 125 3.75 -5.36 -9.34
C ILE A 125 2.56 -5.65 -10.26
N LYS A 126 2.50 -6.84 -10.86
CA LYS A 126 1.39 -7.30 -11.68
C LYS A 126 0.08 -7.26 -10.89
N GLN A 127 0.05 -7.87 -9.72
CA GLN A 127 -1.13 -7.92 -8.86
C GLN A 127 -1.65 -6.51 -8.49
N GLU A 128 -0.76 -5.60 -8.15
CA GLU A 128 -1.14 -4.23 -7.79
C GLU A 128 -1.72 -3.46 -8.99
N LEU A 129 -1.13 -3.63 -10.19
CA LEU A 129 -1.66 -3.01 -11.40
C LEU A 129 -3.04 -3.58 -11.79
N GLU A 130 -3.24 -4.90 -11.63
CA GLU A 130 -4.53 -5.55 -11.85
C GLU A 130 -5.59 -5.05 -10.83
N MET A 131 -5.22 -4.89 -9.55
CA MET A 131 -6.09 -4.31 -8.51
C MET A 131 -6.47 -2.85 -8.78
N LEU A 132 -5.63 -2.11 -9.48
CA LEU A 132 -5.94 -0.76 -9.96
C LEU A 132 -6.85 -0.75 -11.18
N GLY A 133 -7.19 -1.91 -11.73
CA GLY A 133 -8.12 -2.07 -12.85
C GLY A 133 -7.49 -1.91 -14.23
N LEU A 134 -6.16 -1.98 -14.34
CA LEU A 134 -5.48 -1.86 -15.63
C LEU A 134 -5.72 -3.09 -16.51
N THR A 135 -5.78 -2.85 -17.82
CA THR A 135 -5.89 -3.93 -18.81
C THR A 135 -4.62 -4.80 -18.82
N SER A 136 -4.77 -6.09 -19.13
CA SER A 136 -3.63 -7.02 -19.23
C SER A 136 -2.54 -6.53 -20.20
N ARG A 137 -2.92 -5.80 -21.26
CA ARG A 137 -1.99 -5.18 -22.21
C ARG A 137 -1.13 -4.11 -21.54
N CYS A 138 -1.74 -3.19 -20.76
CA CYS A 138 -1.03 -2.15 -20.02
C CYS A 138 -0.13 -2.75 -18.94
N VAL A 139 -0.62 -3.77 -18.22
CA VAL A 139 0.17 -4.51 -17.23
C VAL A 139 1.41 -5.13 -17.87
N ALA A 140 1.25 -5.82 -18.98
CA ALA A 140 2.38 -6.44 -19.71
C ALA A 140 3.39 -5.38 -20.20
N SER A 141 2.90 -4.23 -20.70
CA SER A 141 3.75 -3.11 -21.10
C SER A 141 4.55 -2.54 -19.92
N GLY A 142 3.89 -2.36 -18.77
CA GLY A 142 4.56 -1.90 -17.55
C GLY A 142 5.64 -2.84 -17.04
N LEU A 143 5.39 -4.16 -17.06
CA LEU A 143 6.37 -5.15 -16.61
C LEU A 143 7.62 -5.24 -17.51
N LYS A 144 7.52 -4.85 -18.78
CA LYS A 144 8.67 -4.78 -19.71
C LYS A 144 9.68 -3.70 -19.35
N GLU A 145 9.30 -2.69 -18.56
CA GLU A 145 10.21 -1.66 -18.04
C GLU A 145 11.24 -2.22 -17.04
N ILE A 146 11.04 -3.45 -16.56
CA ILE A 146 11.95 -4.08 -15.61
C ILE A 146 12.96 -4.91 -16.40
N ASP A 147 14.16 -4.37 -16.56
CA ASP A 147 15.26 -5.05 -17.23
C ASP A 147 15.59 -6.39 -16.55
N ALA A 148 15.89 -7.41 -17.35
CA ALA A 148 16.12 -8.76 -16.84
C ALA A 148 17.44 -8.87 -16.05
N SER A 149 18.47 -8.12 -16.43
CA SER A 149 19.77 -8.12 -15.75
C SER A 149 19.68 -7.42 -14.41
N ASP A 150 19.01 -6.26 -14.36
CA ASP A 150 18.73 -5.51 -13.13
C ASP A 150 17.84 -6.31 -12.17
N TYR A 151 16.88 -7.05 -12.71
CA TYR A 151 16.00 -7.91 -11.95
C TYR A 151 16.78 -9.01 -11.22
N LYS A 152 17.64 -9.73 -11.94
CA LYS A 152 18.50 -10.76 -11.36
C LYS A 152 19.49 -10.18 -10.35
N ARG A 153 20.10 -9.03 -10.65
CA ARG A 153 21.02 -8.33 -9.74
C ARG A 153 20.32 -7.95 -8.43
N THR A 154 19.16 -7.32 -8.53
CA THR A 154 18.37 -6.92 -7.36
C THR A 154 17.93 -8.12 -6.51
N LEU A 155 17.55 -9.22 -7.15
CA LEU A 155 17.20 -10.46 -6.47
C LEU A 155 18.39 -11.02 -5.69
N LYS A 156 19.60 -11.10 -6.30
CA LYS A 156 20.83 -11.53 -5.62
C LYS A 156 21.18 -10.66 -4.41
N GLU A 157 21.07 -9.33 -4.56
CA GLU A 157 21.29 -8.38 -3.47
C GLU A 157 20.32 -8.58 -2.31
N LEU A 158 19.02 -8.80 -2.60
CA LEU A 158 18.00 -9.06 -1.58
C LEU A 158 18.27 -10.35 -0.82
N ILE A 159 18.64 -11.43 -1.52
CA ILE A 159 18.98 -12.72 -0.92
C ILE A 159 20.18 -12.55 0.01
N ARG A 160 21.30 -11.96 -0.48
CA ARG A 160 22.50 -11.74 0.31
C ARG A 160 22.24 -10.88 1.56
N LYS A 161 21.51 -9.76 1.37
CA LYS A 161 21.12 -8.89 2.49
C LYS A 161 20.26 -9.63 3.51
N LYS A 162 19.34 -10.48 3.08
CA LYS A 162 18.51 -11.26 4.02
C LYS A 162 19.32 -12.37 4.68
N ALA A 163 20.20 -13.02 3.95
CA ALA A 163 21.09 -14.08 4.48
C ALA A 163 22.00 -13.58 5.60
N SER A 164 22.51 -12.33 5.52
CA SER A 164 23.33 -11.73 6.58
C SER A 164 22.54 -11.37 7.85
N GLN A 165 21.20 -11.32 7.78
CA GLN A 165 20.31 -11.00 8.91
C GLN A 165 19.73 -12.23 9.60
N VAL A 166 19.77 -13.39 8.94
CA VAL A 166 19.20 -14.64 9.46
C VAL A 166 20.25 -15.41 10.22
N THR A 167 20.03 -15.58 11.53
CA THR A 167 20.94 -16.30 12.45
C THR A 167 20.57 -17.76 12.65
N GLU A 168 19.60 -18.30 11.92
CA GLU A 168 19.16 -19.70 11.98
C GLU A 168 20.31 -20.63 11.58
N LYS A 169 20.62 -21.60 12.45
CA LYS A 169 21.71 -22.56 12.26
C LYS A 169 21.33 -23.73 11.33
N ASN A 170 20.05 -24.10 11.32
CA ASN A 170 19.59 -25.16 10.44
C ASN A 170 19.51 -24.62 9.01
N GLU A 171 20.32 -25.18 8.13
CA GLU A 171 20.47 -24.76 6.73
C GLU A 171 19.14 -24.71 5.98
N PHE A 172 18.32 -25.75 6.08
CA PHE A 172 17.03 -25.82 5.41
C PHE A 172 16.07 -24.72 5.91
N LYS A 173 15.99 -24.52 7.23
CA LYS A 173 15.17 -23.46 7.82
C LYS A 173 15.70 -22.08 7.42
N ARG A 174 17.01 -21.89 7.41
CA ARG A 174 17.65 -20.64 6.97
C ARG A 174 17.28 -20.30 5.54
N LYS A 175 17.48 -21.25 4.61
CA LYS A 175 17.08 -21.09 3.19
C LYS A 175 15.60 -20.79 3.05
N SER A 176 14.74 -21.48 3.79
CA SER A 176 13.29 -21.27 3.76
C SER A 176 12.86 -19.88 4.25
N LEU A 177 13.50 -19.34 5.29
CA LEU A 177 13.23 -17.99 5.79
C LEU A 177 13.63 -16.92 4.77
N ILE A 178 14.77 -17.10 4.12
CA ILE A 178 15.27 -16.19 3.08
C ILE A 178 14.33 -16.23 1.87
N ALA A 179 14.00 -17.42 1.37
CA ALA A 179 13.10 -17.60 0.24
C ALA A 179 11.73 -16.98 0.50
N ARG A 180 11.12 -17.25 1.65
CA ARG A 180 9.82 -16.68 2.04
C ARG A 180 9.82 -15.16 2.03
N PHE A 181 10.87 -14.52 2.54
CA PHE A 181 11.01 -13.07 2.52
C PHE A 181 11.01 -12.50 1.10
N VAL A 182 11.75 -13.12 0.20
CA VAL A 182 11.90 -12.65 -1.19
C VAL A 182 10.65 -12.94 -2.02
N ILE A 183 10.05 -14.13 -1.86
CA ILE A 183 8.76 -14.48 -2.47
C ILE A 183 7.66 -13.50 -2.01
N GLY A 184 7.66 -13.12 -0.72
CA GLY A 184 6.76 -12.10 -0.18
C GLY A 184 6.94 -10.69 -0.78
N LYS A 185 8.08 -10.42 -1.42
CA LYS A 185 8.29 -9.22 -2.23
C LYS A 185 7.75 -9.35 -3.66
N GLY A 186 7.26 -10.52 -4.05
CA GLY A 186 6.67 -10.79 -5.35
C GLY A 186 7.63 -11.30 -6.42
N TYR A 187 8.76 -11.87 -6.02
CA TYR A 187 9.63 -12.62 -6.94
C TYR A 187 9.08 -14.02 -7.16
N GLU A 188 9.33 -14.58 -8.34
CA GLU A 188 8.90 -15.91 -8.76
C GLU A 188 9.58 -16.99 -7.89
N ALA A 189 8.78 -17.90 -7.31
CA ALA A 189 9.27 -18.87 -6.34
C ALA A 189 10.39 -19.77 -6.91
N GLU A 190 10.25 -20.19 -8.15
CA GLU A 190 11.22 -21.05 -8.85
C GLU A 190 12.59 -20.37 -8.95
N VAL A 191 12.60 -19.11 -9.43
CA VAL A 191 13.83 -18.31 -9.58
C VAL A 191 14.46 -18.00 -8.21
N VAL A 192 13.63 -17.74 -7.19
CA VAL A 192 14.11 -17.49 -5.83
C VAL A 192 14.78 -18.73 -5.25
N TRP A 193 14.17 -19.91 -5.36
CA TRP A 193 14.74 -21.14 -4.83
C TRP A 193 16.03 -21.56 -5.54
N GLU A 194 16.10 -21.37 -6.86
CA GLU A 194 17.32 -21.60 -7.63
C GLU A 194 18.48 -20.74 -7.10
N MET A 195 18.24 -19.42 -6.97
CA MET A 195 19.26 -18.49 -6.45
C MET A 195 19.59 -18.66 -4.99
N VAL A 196 18.63 -19.04 -4.15
CA VAL A 196 18.90 -19.30 -2.72
C VAL A 196 19.78 -20.53 -2.57
N LYS A 197 19.60 -21.57 -3.37
CA LYS A 197 20.47 -22.75 -3.39
C LYS A 197 21.90 -22.41 -3.83
N GLU A 198 22.04 -21.49 -4.81
CA GLU A 198 23.33 -21.06 -5.34
C GLU A 198 24.11 -20.17 -4.35
N LEU A 199 23.41 -19.28 -3.62
CA LEU A 199 24.03 -18.18 -2.88
C LEU A 199 24.10 -18.38 -1.36
N VAL A 200 23.38 -19.35 -0.82
CA VAL A 200 23.26 -19.56 0.63
C VAL A 200 23.74 -20.97 0.96
N GLU A 201 24.92 -21.03 1.58
CA GLU A 201 25.49 -22.22 2.19
C GLU A 201 24.85 -22.51 3.54
#